data_edb7f2adb06f46d4fc9897d6a77b27dd
#
_entry.id   edb7f2adb06f46d4fc9897d6a77b27dd
#
_cell.length_a   1.000
_cell.length_b   1.000
_cell.length_c   1.000
_cell.angle_alpha   90.00
_cell.angle_beta   90.00
_cell.angle_gamma   90.00
#
_symmetry.space_group_name_H-M   'P 1'
#
loop_
_entity.id
_entity.type
_entity.pdbx_description
1 polymer ?
#
loop_
_entity_poly.entity_id
_entity_poly.type
_entity_poly.pdbx_seq_one_letter_code
_entity_poly.pdbx_strand_id
1 'polypeptide(L)'
;MLQVNHTSKSRNQNWTIPNLLSVLRIVVIAPFAYFFLNDQLLWAVLFLAFSGLSDMFDGMIARKFNQITELGKMLDPLADKLTQGTIAICLAIKHPLLIPILLIFVLKELGMLIGGCILLKKKKRPCAAQWYGKVATVMFYVSAVSIVVMEGVLHLYSTMATVISYVLLGITAAFMIYAMVRYFQIFLELLHSDDPKNSLDINKEIK
;
A
#
# COMPACT_ATOMS: atom_id res chain seq x y z
N MET A 1 -46.47 -27.34 -5.34
CA MET A 1 -45.28 -26.62 -5.82
C MET A 1 -45.22 -25.28 -5.16
N LEU A 2 -44.55 -25.17 -4.03
CA LEU A 2 -44.40 -23.91 -3.30
C LEU A 2 -43.10 -23.26 -3.75
N GLN A 3 -43.22 -22.19 -4.49
CA GLN A 3 -42.06 -21.32 -4.80
C GLN A 3 -41.66 -20.58 -3.52
N VAL A 4 -40.49 -20.95 -2.98
CA VAL A 4 -39.86 -20.20 -1.89
C VAL A 4 -39.21 -18.96 -2.54
N ASN A 5 -39.92 -17.84 -2.45
CA ASN A 5 -39.36 -16.53 -2.78
C ASN A 5 -38.24 -16.21 -1.77
N HIS A 6 -36.99 -16.46 -2.14
CA HIS A 6 -35.84 -15.85 -1.50
C HIS A 6 -35.79 -14.36 -1.88
N THR A 7 -36.60 -13.56 -1.19
CA THR A 7 -36.33 -12.12 -1.13
C THR A 7 -35.04 -11.93 -0.36
N SER A 8 -33.93 -11.83 -1.07
CA SER A 8 -32.67 -11.37 -0.51
C SER A 8 -32.87 -9.93 -0.05
N LYS A 9 -33.13 -9.80 1.25
CA LYS A 9 -33.20 -8.51 1.94
C LYS A 9 -31.84 -7.84 1.71
N SER A 10 -31.81 -6.89 0.79
CA SER A 10 -30.66 -5.97 0.59
C SER A 10 -30.45 -5.22 1.90
N ARG A 11 -29.73 -5.83 2.82
CA ARG A 11 -29.22 -5.19 4.02
C ARG A 11 -28.22 -4.16 3.50
N ASN A 12 -28.41 -2.89 3.81
CA ASN A 12 -27.40 -1.85 3.57
C ASN A 12 -26.09 -2.25 4.27
N GLN A 13 -25.23 -3.02 3.57
CA GLN A 13 -24.01 -3.60 4.10
C GLN A 13 -22.84 -2.60 4.05
N ASN A 14 -23.12 -1.30 3.98
CA ASN A 14 -22.08 -0.28 3.94
C ASN A 14 -21.38 -0.10 5.30
N TRP A 15 -22.07 -0.42 6.41
CA TRP A 15 -21.54 -0.34 7.77
C TRP A 15 -21.17 -1.73 8.28
N THR A 16 -20.00 -2.20 7.89
CA THR A 16 -19.42 -3.45 8.41
C THR A 16 -18.22 -3.14 9.30
N ILE A 17 -17.88 -4.05 10.20
CA ILE A 17 -16.71 -3.90 11.08
C ILE A 17 -15.43 -3.67 10.27
N PRO A 18 -15.14 -4.40 9.18
CA PRO A 18 -13.98 -4.11 8.34
C PRO A 18 -13.97 -2.69 7.78
N ASN A 19 -15.10 -2.22 7.21
CA ASN A 19 -15.17 -0.86 6.67
C ASN A 19 -14.92 0.21 7.74
N LEU A 20 -15.42 0.00 8.96
CA LEU A 20 -15.17 0.89 10.08
C LEU A 20 -13.69 0.93 10.45
N LEU A 21 -13.01 -0.21 10.45
CA LEU A 21 -11.57 -0.30 10.72
C LEU A 21 -10.74 0.40 9.64
N SER A 22 -11.12 0.28 8.36
CA SER A 22 -10.45 1.01 7.26
C SER A 22 -10.63 2.53 7.40
N VAL A 23 -11.83 3.00 7.79
CA VAL A 23 -12.07 4.43 8.07
C VAL A 23 -11.27 4.88 9.30
N LEU A 24 -11.24 4.09 10.37
CA LEU A 24 -10.47 4.37 11.57
C LEU A 24 -8.97 4.52 11.25
N ARG A 25 -8.44 3.67 10.36
CA ARG A 25 -7.07 3.76 9.87
C ARG A 25 -6.79 5.11 9.21
N ILE A 26 -7.69 5.60 8.35
CA ILE A 26 -7.57 6.92 7.73
C ILE A 26 -7.55 8.03 8.78
N VAL A 27 -8.39 7.94 9.81
CA VAL A 27 -8.44 8.93 10.90
C VAL A 27 -7.15 8.91 11.73
N VAL A 28 -6.59 7.73 11.99
CA VAL A 28 -5.36 7.53 12.80
C VAL A 28 -4.10 8.07 12.11
N ILE A 29 -4.14 8.28 10.79
CA ILE A 29 -3.02 8.89 10.05
C ILE A 29 -2.71 10.31 10.55
N ALA A 30 -3.73 11.10 10.90
CA ALA A 30 -3.54 12.49 11.32
C ALA A 30 -2.77 12.59 12.65
N PRO A 31 -3.15 11.90 13.76
CA PRO A 31 -2.35 11.88 14.96
C PRO A 31 -0.95 11.27 14.76
N PHE A 32 -0.80 10.22 13.92
CA PHE A 32 0.52 9.73 13.56
C PHE A 32 1.40 10.84 12.99
N ALA A 33 0.93 11.56 11.97
CA ALA A 33 1.69 12.64 11.34
C ALA A 33 2.01 13.76 12.33
N TYR A 34 1.05 14.16 13.17
CA TYR A 34 1.23 15.18 14.20
C TYR A 34 2.35 14.80 15.18
N PHE A 35 2.29 13.61 15.77
CA PHE A 35 3.28 13.17 16.75
C PHE A 35 4.66 12.95 16.13
N PHE A 36 4.71 12.40 14.90
CA PHE A 36 5.95 12.21 14.18
C PHE A 36 6.66 13.54 13.86
N LEU A 37 5.92 14.54 13.36
CA LEU A 37 6.49 15.84 13.04
C LEU A 37 6.91 16.66 14.27
N ASN A 38 6.32 16.39 15.44
CA ASN A 38 6.67 17.03 16.70
C ASN A 38 7.70 16.21 17.52
N ASP A 39 8.44 15.30 16.90
CA ASP A 39 9.50 14.48 17.54
C ASP A 39 9.02 13.58 18.69
N GLN A 40 7.71 13.34 18.78
CA GLN A 40 7.12 12.44 19.77
C GLN A 40 7.05 11.00 19.19
N LEU A 41 8.23 10.45 18.93
CA LEU A 41 8.39 9.22 18.17
C LEU A 41 7.64 8.02 18.80
N LEU A 42 7.60 7.93 20.14
CA LEU A 42 6.89 6.86 20.85
C LEU A 42 5.40 6.84 20.48
N TRP A 43 4.73 7.99 20.53
CA TRP A 43 3.33 8.11 20.19
C TRP A 43 3.10 7.85 18.70
N ALA A 44 3.97 8.37 17.83
CA ALA A 44 3.90 8.09 16.39
C ALA A 44 3.96 6.58 16.10
N VAL A 45 4.91 5.86 16.72
CA VAL A 45 5.04 4.40 16.55
C VAL A 45 3.81 3.67 17.08
N LEU A 46 3.23 4.09 18.19
CA LEU A 46 2.02 3.47 18.75
C LEU A 46 0.83 3.64 17.79
N PHE A 47 0.61 4.84 17.22
CA PHE A 47 -0.45 5.08 16.25
C PHE A 47 -0.23 4.29 14.94
N LEU A 48 1.02 4.20 14.48
CA LEU A 48 1.36 3.41 13.29
C LEU A 48 1.16 1.91 13.52
N ALA A 49 1.57 1.39 14.68
CA ALA A 49 1.34 0.00 15.07
C ALA A 49 -0.16 -0.30 15.18
N PHE A 50 -0.93 0.60 15.78
CA PHE A 50 -2.38 0.47 15.84
C PHE A 50 -3.02 0.45 14.45
N SER A 51 -2.57 1.31 13.53
CA SER A 51 -3.00 1.32 12.13
C SER A 51 -2.73 -0.01 11.43
N GLY A 52 -1.51 -0.55 11.57
CA GLY A 52 -1.13 -1.84 10.97
C GLY A 52 -1.88 -3.04 11.57
N LEU A 53 -2.12 -3.04 12.88
CA LEU A 53 -2.93 -4.07 13.54
C LEU A 53 -4.38 -4.00 13.07
N SER A 54 -4.96 -2.79 12.92
CA SER A 54 -6.32 -2.61 12.38
C SER A 54 -6.45 -3.22 10.99
N ASP A 55 -5.46 -3.02 10.11
CA ASP A 55 -5.41 -3.63 8.77
C ASP A 55 -5.38 -5.17 8.81
N MET A 56 -4.58 -5.72 9.71
CA MET A 56 -4.53 -7.17 9.87
C MET A 56 -5.88 -7.73 10.36
N PHE A 57 -6.52 -7.05 11.30
CA PHE A 57 -7.80 -7.49 11.86
C PHE A 57 -8.97 -7.32 10.89
N ASP A 58 -9.04 -6.22 10.12
CA ASP A 58 -10.14 -6.01 9.17
C ASP A 58 -10.14 -7.10 8.08
N GLY A 59 -8.97 -7.45 7.54
CA GLY A 59 -8.82 -8.52 6.57
C GLY A 59 -9.16 -9.92 7.15
N MET A 60 -8.83 -10.17 8.42
CA MET A 60 -9.19 -11.42 9.10
C MET A 60 -10.70 -11.51 9.36
N ILE A 61 -11.31 -10.43 9.85
CA ILE A 61 -12.74 -10.34 10.16
C ILE A 61 -13.56 -10.46 8.88
N ALA A 62 -13.19 -9.71 7.82
CA ALA A 62 -13.86 -9.74 6.53
C ALA A 62 -13.95 -11.16 5.96
N ARG A 63 -12.85 -11.91 6.02
CA ARG A 63 -12.79 -13.31 5.55
C ARG A 63 -13.54 -14.26 6.45
N LYS A 64 -13.38 -14.15 7.80
CA LYS A 64 -13.99 -15.07 8.75
C LYS A 64 -15.51 -14.94 8.82
N PHE A 65 -16.03 -13.72 8.70
CA PHE A 65 -17.47 -13.42 8.80
C PHE A 65 -18.14 -13.21 7.45
N ASN A 66 -17.41 -13.42 6.33
CA ASN A 66 -17.92 -13.22 4.97
C ASN A 66 -18.55 -11.83 4.75
N GLN A 67 -17.94 -10.80 5.36
CA GLN A 67 -18.39 -9.40 5.30
C GLN A 67 -17.62 -8.60 4.26
N ILE A 68 -17.40 -9.18 3.09
CA ILE A 68 -16.74 -8.50 1.98
C ILE A 68 -17.75 -7.59 1.30
N THR A 69 -17.51 -6.28 1.30
CA THR A 69 -18.37 -5.28 0.69
C THR A 69 -17.67 -4.60 -0.50
N GLU A 70 -18.45 -4.10 -1.45
CA GLU A 70 -17.89 -3.31 -2.58
C GLU A 70 -17.20 -2.03 -2.07
N LEU A 71 -17.76 -1.41 -1.03
CA LEU A 71 -17.18 -0.22 -0.40
C LEU A 71 -15.86 -0.54 0.31
N GLY A 72 -15.77 -1.67 1.01
CA GLY A 72 -14.52 -2.14 1.64
C GLY A 72 -13.41 -2.39 0.61
N LYS A 73 -13.72 -3.05 -0.50
CA LYS A 73 -12.77 -3.27 -1.59
C LYS A 73 -12.14 -1.99 -2.16
N MET A 74 -12.81 -0.84 -1.99
CA MET A 74 -12.29 0.47 -2.39
C MET A 74 -11.60 1.19 -1.25
N LEU A 75 -12.16 1.11 -0.01
CA LEU A 75 -11.62 1.78 1.16
C LEU A 75 -10.26 1.24 1.58
N ASP A 76 -10.06 -0.09 1.53
CA ASP A 76 -8.82 -0.72 1.95
C ASP A 76 -7.61 -0.24 1.13
N PRO A 77 -7.61 -0.30 -0.23
CA PRO A 77 -6.51 0.22 -1.02
C PRO A 77 -6.33 1.74 -0.84
N LEU A 78 -7.41 2.49 -0.60
CA LEU A 78 -7.33 3.92 -0.36
C LEU A 78 -6.65 4.23 0.98
N ALA A 79 -7.06 3.56 2.05
CA ALA A 79 -6.47 3.70 3.38
C ALA A 79 -4.97 3.34 3.36
N ASP A 80 -4.61 2.24 2.68
CA ASP A 80 -3.21 1.83 2.51
C ASP A 80 -2.39 2.91 1.80
N LYS A 81 -2.88 3.44 0.68
CA LYS A 81 -2.16 4.47 -0.09
C LYS A 81 -2.04 5.79 0.67
N LEU A 82 -3.07 6.19 1.42
CA LEU A 82 -3.03 7.37 2.27
C LEU A 82 -2.02 7.19 3.41
N THR A 83 -2.02 6.04 4.07
CA THR A 83 -1.05 5.72 5.13
C THR A 83 0.38 5.75 4.58
N GLN A 84 0.64 5.06 3.48
CA GLN A 84 1.95 5.04 2.83
C GLN A 84 2.42 6.43 2.40
N GLY A 85 1.53 7.19 1.75
CA GLY A 85 1.83 8.55 1.30
C GLY A 85 2.14 9.49 2.47
N THR A 86 1.38 9.40 3.56
CA THR A 86 1.62 10.24 4.74
C THR A 86 2.95 9.90 5.42
N ILE A 87 3.26 8.61 5.60
CA ILE A 87 4.57 8.17 6.12
C ILE A 87 5.69 8.71 5.23
N ALA A 88 5.56 8.58 3.91
CA ALA A 88 6.54 9.06 2.95
C ALA A 88 6.77 10.58 3.07
N ILE A 89 5.69 11.37 3.16
CA ILE A 89 5.76 12.83 3.32
C ILE A 89 6.41 13.21 4.64
N CYS A 90 5.99 12.59 5.75
CA CYS A 90 6.57 12.84 7.07
C CYS A 90 8.08 12.53 7.10
N LEU A 91 8.49 11.43 6.49
CA LEU A 91 9.91 11.05 6.35
C LEU A 91 10.67 12.05 5.47
N ALA A 92 10.10 12.52 4.36
CA ALA A 92 10.72 13.53 3.50
C ALA A 92 10.97 14.84 4.25
N ILE A 93 10.02 15.26 5.10
CA ILE A 93 10.13 16.50 5.89
C ILE A 93 11.24 16.38 6.94
N LYS A 94 11.31 15.27 7.67
CA LYS A 94 12.27 15.07 8.76
C LYS A 94 13.65 14.62 8.29
N HIS A 95 13.72 13.84 7.22
CA HIS A 95 14.93 13.23 6.70
C HIS A 95 15.08 13.52 5.20
N PRO A 96 15.58 14.72 4.81
CA PRO A 96 15.74 15.10 3.39
C PRO A 96 16.58 14.11 2.56
N LEU A 97 17.46 13.35 3.21
CA LEU A 97 18.25 12.30 2.60
C LEU A 97 17.37 11.20 1.95
N LEU A 98 16.15 11.00 2.45
CA LEU A 98 15.20 10.01 1.93
C LEU A 98 14.45 10.50 0.68
N ILE A 99 14.49 11.80 0.35
CA ILE A 99 13.71 12.36 -0.76
C ILE A 99 13.94 11.63 -2.10
N PRO A 100 15.18 11.32 -2.53
CA PRO A 100 15.38 10.64 -3.81
C PRO A 100 14.71 9.27 -3.87
N ILE A 101 14.80 8.50 -2.79
CA ILE A 101 14.19 7.16 -2.74
C ILE A 101 12.67 7.23 -2.61
N LEU A 102 12.14 8.24 -1.92
CA LEU A 102 10.72 8.53 -1.85
C LEU A 102 10.14 8.88 -3.22
N LEU A 103 10.87 9.65 -4.03
CA LEU A 103 10.47 9.95 -5.41
C LEU A 103 10.39 8.67 -6.25
N ILE A 104 11.38 7.79 -6.16
CA ILE A 104 11.37 6.50 -6.86
C ILE A 104 10.18 5.65 -6.40
N PHE A 105 9.90 5.63 -5.09
CA PHE A 105 8.75 4.92 -4.51
C PHE A 105 7.43 5.46 -5.08
N VAL A 106 7.22 6.77 -5.04
CA VAL A 106 6.00 7.40 -5.55
C VAL A 106 5.84 7.16 -7.06
N LEU A 107 6.90 7.31 -7.84
CA LEU A 107 6.88 7.05 -9.29
C LEU A 107 6.51 5.59 -9.60
N LYS A 108 7.05 4.64 -8.85
CA LYS A 108 6.69 3.21 -8.97
C LYS A 108 5.20 2.99 -8.68
N GLU A 109 4.68 3.54 -7.58
CA GLU A 109 3.28 3.35 -7.19
C GLU A 109 2.31 4.02 -8.19
N LEU A 110 2.61 5.24 -8.62
CA LEU A 110 1.82 5.94 -9.63
C LEU A 110 1.88 5.21 -10.98
N GLY A 111 3.05 4.73 -11.39
CA GLY A 111 3.21 3.96 -12.62
C GLY A 111 2.36 2.69 -12.63
N MET A 112 2.30 1.97 -11.51
CA MET A 112 1.43 0.79 -11.36
C MET A 112 -0.06 1.16 -11.44
N LEU A 113 -0.48 2.25 -10.80
CA LEU A 113 -1.87 2.72 -10.85
C LEU A 113 -2.28 3.13 -12.26
N ILE A 114 -1.48 3.98 -12.91
CA ILE A 114 -1.74 4.46 -14.26
C ILE A 114 -1.74 3.30 -15.26
N GLY A 115 -0.73 2.42 -15.17
CA GLY A 115 -0.65 1.22 -16.02
C GLY A 115 -1.86 0.30 -15.84
N GLY A 116 -2.29 0.07 -14.60
CA GLY A 116 -3.50 -0.67 -14.28
C GLY A 116 -4.75 -0.05 -14.88
N CYS A 117 -4.94 1.26 -14.76
CA CYS A 117 -6.06 1.99 -15.34
C CYS A 117 -6.07 1.91 -16.88
N ILE A 118 -4.90 1.99 -17.54
CA ILE A 118 -4.79 1.86 -19.01
C ILE A 118 -5.19 0.46 -19.45
N LEU A 119 -4.70 -0.59 -18.77
CA LEU A 119 -5.04 -1.98 -19.08
C LEU A 119 -6.54 -2.24 -18.90
N LEU A 120 -7.14 -1.75 -17.82
CA LEU A 120 -8.59 -1.85 -17.57
C LEU A 120 -9.41 -1.17 -18.68
N LYS A 121 -9.01 0.05 -19.10
CA LYS A 121 -9.67 0.74 -20.22
C LYS A 121 -9.60 -0.06 -21.53
N LYS A 122 -8.52 -0.82 -21.73
CA LYS A 122 -8.36 -1.73 -22.88
C LYS A 122 -8.98 -3.11 -22.66
N LYS A 123 -9.79 -3.29 -21.61
CA LYS A 123 -10.41 -4.57 -21.23
C LYS A 123 -9.38 -5.69 -21.02
N LYS A 124 -8.18 -5.35 -20.58
CA LYS A 124 -7.11 -6.28 -20.23
C LYS A 124 -6.97 -6.39 -18.72
N ARG A 125 -6.54 -7.54 -18.23
CA ARG A 125 -6.31 -7.75 -16.78
C ARG A 125 -5.15 -6.90 -16.31
N PRO A 126 -5.27 -6.15 -15.19
CA PRO A 126 -4.17 -5.38 -14.63
C PRO A 126 -3.05 -6.31 -14.16
N CYS A 127 -1.81 -5.79 -14.14
CA CYS A 127 -0.67 -6.51 -13.59
C CYS A 127 -0.95 -6.96 -12.16
N ALA A 128 -0.86 -8.26 -11.90
CA ALA A 128 -0.94 -8.78 -10.54
C ALA A 128 0.28 -8.32 -9.72
N ALA A 129 0.08 -8.15 -8.41
CA ALA A 129 1.18 -7.79 -7.51
C ALA A 129 2.25 -8.89 -7.49
N GLN A 130 3.43 -8.56 -8.01
CA GLN A 130 4.57 -9.46 -8.10
C GLN A 130 5.40 -9.44 -6.82
N TRP A 131 6.10 -10.54 -6.53
CA TRP A 131 6.93 -10.68 -5.33
C TRP A 131 8.00 -9.59 -5.20
N TYR A 132 8.66 -9.23 -6.31
CA TYR A 132 9.71 -8.20 -6.29
C TYR A 132 9.16 -6.80 -5.95
N GLY A 133 7.92 -6.49 -6.33
CA GLY A 133 7.26 -5.25 -5.93
C GLY A 133 6.99 -5.20 -4.42
N LYS A 134 6.56 -6.33 -3.83
CA LYS A 134 6.37 -6.45 -2.37
C LYS A 134 7.68 -6.31 -1.62
N VAL A 135 8.73 -7.00 -2.08
CA VAL A 135 10.07 -6.92 -1.48
C VAL A 135 10.61 -5.49 -1.55
N ALA A 136 10.49 -4.80 -2.70
CA ALA A 136 10.91 -3.40 -2.83
C ALA A 136 10.24 -2.49 -1.79
N THR A 137 8.94 -2.67 -1.56
CA THR A 137 8.19 -1.89 -0.57
C THR A 137 8.64 -2.21 0.86
N VAL A 138 8.85 -3.49 1.19
CA VAL A 138 9.38 -3.90 2.50
C VAL A 138 10.78 -3.32 2.74
N MET A 139 11.68 -3.41 1.74
CA MET A 139 13.02 -2.83 1.83
C MET A 139 12.98 -1.32 2.07
N PHE A 140 12.07 -0.61 1.41
CA PHE A 140 11.88 0.82 1.63
C PHE A 140 11.52 1.12 3.10
N TYR A 141 10.54 0.42 3.66
CA TYR A 141 10.13 0.64 5.05
C TYR A 141 11.20 0.24 6.05
N VAL A 142 11.88 -0.88 5.82
CA VAL A 142 13.02 -1.32 6.67
C VAL A 142 14.12 -0.28 6.66
N SER A 143 14.49 0.26 5.49
CA SER A 143 15.51 1.30 5.38
C SER A 143 15.09 2.59 6.08
N ALA A 144 13.85 3.04 5.87
CA ALA A 144 13.33 4.23 6.48
C ALA A 144 13.27 4.12 8.01
N VAL A 145 12.74 3.02 8.53
CA VAL A 145 12.68 2.76 9.99
C VAL A 145 14.09 2.67 10.58
N SER A 146 15.02 1.99 9.91
CA SER A 146 16.40 1.88 10.40
C SER A 146 17.06 3.25 10.53
N ILE A 147 16.91 4.14 9.55
CA ILE A 147 17.45 5.49 9.59
C ILE A 147 16.82 6.30 10.71
N VAL A 148 15.49 6.27 10.82
CA VAL A 148 14.77 7.00 11.88
C VAL A 148 15.18 6.51 13.27
N VAL A 149 15.37 5.22 13.45
CA VAL A 149 15.84 4.65 14.74
C VAL A 149 17.29 5.04 15.02
N MET A 150 18.17 4.97 14.03
CA MET A 150 19.58 5.32 14.21
C MET A 150 19.76 6.80 14.54
N GLU A 151 19.09 7.69 13.84
CA GLU A 151 19.21 9.13 14.01
C GLU A 151 18.33 9.67 15.14
N GLY A 152 17.05 9.23 15.18
CA GLY A 152 16.05 9.80 16.08
C GLY A 152 16.00 9.17 17.48
N VAL A 153 16.34 7.89 17.63
CA VAL A 153 16.26 7.18 18.92
C VAL A 153 17.63 6.95 19.51
N LEU A 154 18.57 6.44 18.72
CA LEU A 154 19.91 6.09 19.20
C LEU A 154 20.90 7.25 19.14
N HIS A 155 20.52 8.36 18.51
CA HIS A 155 21.37 9.53 18.29
C HIS A 155 22.76 9.18 17.73
N LEU A 156 22.79 8.19 16.82
CA LEU A 156 24.03 7.68 16.23
C LEU A 156 24.42 8.58 15.04
N TYR A 157 25.12 9.68 15.32
CA TYR A 157 25.65 10.60 14.31
C TYR A 157 27.11 10.25 13.92
N SER A 158 27.50 8.98 14.04
CA SER A 158 28.86 8.55 13.67
C SER A 158 28.98 8.41 12.14
N THR A 159 30.22 8.57 11.63
CA THR A 159 30.52 8.32 10.20
C THR A 159 30.07 6.94 9.74
N MET A 160 30.20 5.92 10.60
CA MET A 160 29.75 4.55 10.34
C MET A 160 28.22 4.49 10.14
N ALA A 161 27.43 5.13 11.00
CA ALA A 161 25.98 5.17 10.88
C ALA A 161 25.55 5.82 9.57
N THR A 162 26.19 6.91 9.19
CA THR A 162 25.94 7.61 7.93
C THR A 162 26.25 6.71 6.72
N VAL A 163 27.39 6.03 6.73
CA VAL A 163 27.75 5.09 5.64
C VAL A 163 26.75 3.96 5.54
N ILE A 164 26.33 3.36 6.65
CA ILE A 164 25.32 2.29 6.67
C ILE A 164 24.02 2.79 6.07
N SER A 165 23.56 4.01 6.43
CA SER A 165 22.35 4.62 5.88
C SER A 165 22.42 4.80 4.36
N TYR A 166 23.54 5.32 3.84
CA TYR A 166 23.72 5.49 2.40
C TYR A 166 23.76 4.15 1.65
N VAL A 167 24.44 3.14 2.19
CA VAL A 167 24.49 1.79 1.59
C VAL A 167 23.09 1.18 1.55
N LEU A 168 22.36 1.27 2.66
CA LEU A 168 20.99 0.74 2.76
C LEU A 168 20.05 1.40 1.74
N LEU A 169 20.11 2.73 1.65
CA LEU A 169 19.36 3.50 0.66
C LEU A 169 19.74 3.15 -0.77
N GLY A 170 21.03 3.00 -1.06
CA GLY A 170 21.52 2.63 -2.39
C GLY A 170 21.00 1.26 -2.85
N ILE A 171 21.09 0.25 -1.97
CA ILE A 171 20.55 -1.10 -2.25
C ILE A 171 19.04 -1.05 -2.47
N THR A 172 18.32 -0.32 -1.62
CA THR A 172 16.87 -0.18 -1.73
C THR A 172 16.48 0.53 -3.03
N ALA A 173 17.15 1.61 -3.38
CA ALA A 173 16.91 2.34 -4.62
C ALA A 173 17.14 1.46 -5.85
N ALA A 174 18.25 0.73 -5.89
CA ALA A 174 18.57 -0.18 -6.98
C ALA A 174 17.49 -1.26 -7.14
N PHE A 175 17.02 -1.84 -6.03
CA PHE A 175 15.97 -2.85 -6.08
C PHE A 175 14.60 -2.27 -6.48
N MET A 176 14.29 -1.05 -6.08
CA MET A 176 13.06 -0.35 -6.49
C MET A 176 13.07 -0.04 -7.99
N ILE A 177 14.20 0.41 -8.53
CA ILE A 177 14.37 0.65 -9.97
C ILE A 177 14.23 -0.67 -10.73
N TYR A 178 14.86 -1.74 -10.26
CA TYR A 178 14.69 -3.08 -10.84
C TYR A 178 13.21 -3.49 -10.87
N ALA A 179 12.49 -3.35 -9.76
CA ALA A 179 11.07 -3.67 -9.69
C ALA A 179 10.23 -2.82 -10.66
N MET A 180 10.54 -1.52 -10.77
CA MET A 180 9.86 -0.60 -11.69
C MET A 180 10.06 -1.03 -13.15
N VAL A 181 11.30 -1.36 -13.55
CA VAL A 181 11.61 -1.84 -14.90
C VAL A 181 10.86 -3.14 -15.21
N ARG A 182 10.82 -4.09 -14.26
CA ARG A 182 10.08 -5.36 -14.42
C ARG A 182 8.58 -5.14 -14.59
N TYR A 183 7.97 -4.25 -13.80
CA TYR A 183 6.56 -3.90 -13.97
C TYR A 183 6.28 -3.24 -15.32
N PHE A 184 7.17 -2.37 -15.78
CA PHE A 184 7.03 -1.74 -17.08
C PHE A 184 7.13 -2.75 -18.23
N GLN A 185 8.03 -3.73 -18.14
CA GLN A 185 8.13 -4.82 -19.12
C GLN A 185 6.82 -5.64 -19.18
N ILE A 186 6.28 -6.05 -18.03
CA ILE A 186 5.02 -6.79 -17.96
C ILE A 186 3.86 -5.93 -18.50
N PHE A 187 3.84 -4.63 -18.18
CA PHE A 187 2.84 -3.71 -18.70
C PHE A 187 2.86 -3.66 -20.23
N LEU A 188 4.04 -3.54 -20.86
CA LEU A 188 4.20 -3.53 -22.31
C LEU A 188 3.78 -4.86 -22.94
N GLU A 189 4.17 -5.98 -22.33
CA GLU A 189 3.77 -7.32 -22.75
C GLU A 189 2.25 -7.48 -22.75
N LEU A 190 1.58 -7.13 -21.64
CA LEU A 190 0.12 -7.17 -21.54
C LEU A 190 -0.56 -6.20 -22.52
N LEU A 191 0.06 -5.04 -22.75
CA LEU A 191 -0.48 -4.03 -23.66
C LEU A 191 -0.53 -4.53 -25.12
N HIS A 192 0.48 -5.30 -25.54
CA HIS A 192 0.61 -5.84 -26.91
C HIS A 192 0.11 -7.28 -27.05
N SER A 193 -0.21 -7.97 -25.95
CA SER A 193 -0.73 -9.33 -25.98
C SER A 193 -2.17 -9.36 -26.48
N ASP A 194 -2.43 -10.15 -27.53
CA ASP A 194 -3.78 -10.46 -28.02
C ASP A 194 -4.32 -11.79 -27.47
N ASP A 195 -3.67 -12.37 -26.46
CA ASP A 195 -4.08 -13.63 -25.84
C ASP A 195 -5.43 -13.44 -25.12
N PRO A 196 -6.46 -14.27 -25.44
CA PRO A 196 -7.77 -14.22 -24.76
C PRO A 196 -7.70 -14.41 -23.23
N LYS A 197 -6.63 -15.04 -22.71
CA LYS A 197 -6.42 -15.20 -21.27
C LYS A 197 -6.16 -13.87 -20.55
N ASN A 198 -5.64 -12.89 -21.28
CA ASN A 198 -5.34 -11.55 -20.75
C ASN A 198 -6.51 -10.58 -20.96
N SER A 199 -7.59 -10.98 -21.63
CA SER A 199 -8.81 -10.18 -21.75
C SER A 199 -9.69 -10.34 -20.53
N LEU A 200 -10.33 -9.24 -20.09
CA LEU A 200 -11.39 -9.25 -19.09
C LEU A 200 -12.68 -9.72 -19.75
N ASP A 201 -13.08 -10.94 -19.46
CA ASP A 201 -14.36 -11.50 -19.89
C ASP A 201 -15.42 -11.04 -18.86
N ILE A 202 -16.00 -9.85 -19.11
CA ILE A 202 -16.98 -9.21 -18.21
C ILE A 202 -18.20 -10.11 -17.94
N ASN A 203 -18.47 -11.07 -18.83
CA ASN A 203 -19.59 -12.00 -18.70
C ASN A 203 -19.33 -13.20 -17.76
N LYS A 204 -18.09 -13.44 -17.33
CA LYS A 204 -17.75 -14.55 -16.44
C LYS A 204 -17.68 -14.14 -14.95
N GLU A 205 -17.57 -12.86 -14.65
CA GLU A 205 -17.48 -12.37 -13.26
C GLU A 205 -18.84 -12.01 -12.64
N ILE A 206 -19.94 -12.14 -13.40
CA ILE A 206 -21.33 -11.84 -12.96
C ILE A 206 -22.13 -13.12 -12.63
N LYS A 207 -21.45 -14.28 -12.56
CA LYS A 207 -22.12 -15.52 -12.15
C LYS A 207 -21.68 -15.98 -10.77
#